data_df8e2b1e6dcd2769e53a5b6e85b53fb1
#
_entry.id   df8e2b1e6dcd2769e53a5b6e85b53fb1
#
_cell.length_a   1.000
_cell.length_b   1.000
_cell.length_c   1.000
_cell.angle_alpha   90.00
_cell.angle_beta   90.00
_cell.angle_gamma   90.00
#
_symmetry.space_group_name_H-M   'P 1'
#
loop_
_entity.id
_entity.type
_entity.pdbx_description
1 polymer ?
#
loop_
_entity_poly.entity_id
_entity_poly.type
_entity_poly.pdbx_seq_one_letter_code
_entity_poly.pdbx_strand_id
1 'polypeptide(L)'
;MNANIRRIFLILFLGIFLSQCKASIQLQGEMHHPKTEDGWDLTLEHFPPLAGHAPKKYPVILCHGLIANRTYLKINEKSSIVGRLQKEGYDVWLLDLRGRRDAGYPSLFFGDKTFSYSMDDYIQYDVDAAIKHVLNATGKDKVNWIGHSMGGIVVYGRVGSLGEKRIANFVAIGSPAIMDPPSEALKRWTSLTWLMNLWPVVPTETWAGIQGGTGIPFLPQKSFEELFWHKANIDSSVLSGVKTTSINPRAKKEILQFKDLAESGEIRSLDQKISYTNGLKNIKIPTLFVAGRRDKLGMSYSLRYAYDTISSEDKSLFIASRSNNHSDDYGHTDLIVGKNADRDIFTPIVSWLDKRN
;
A
#
# COMPACT_ATOMS: atom_id res chain seq x y z
N MET A 1 26.75 -24.64 45.96
CA MET A 1 25.53 -23.98 45.38
C MET A 1 24.38 -24.96 45.54
N ASN A 2 23.45 -24.67 46.44
CA ASN A 2 22.41 -25.59 46.91
C ASN A 2 21.44 -26.03 45.80
N ALA A 3 21.09 -27.32 45.78
CA ALA A 3 20.19 -27.95 44.81
C ALA A 3 18.85 -27.21 44.66
N ASN A 4 18.40 -26.52 45.69
CA ASN A 4 17.18 -25.71 45.69
C ASN A 4 17.30 -24.42 44.84
N ILE A 5 18.51 -23.84 44.77
CA ILE A 5 18.75 -22.63 43.96
C ILE A 5 18.76 -23.01 42.46
N ARG A 6 19.25 -24.18 42.10
CA ARG A 6 19.18 -24.68 40.72
C ARG A 6 17.78 -24.99 40.24
N ARG A 7 16.92 -25.49 41.13
CA ARG A 7 15.48 -25.71 40.82
C ARG A 7 14.69 -24.42 40.62
N ILE A 8 15.00 -23.40 41.42
CA ILE A 8 14.34 -22.07 41.28
C ILE A 8 14.77 -21.39 39.99
N PHE A 9 16.04 -21.47 39.59
CA PHE A 9 16.50 -20.93 38.30
C PHE A 9 15.94 -21.70 37.10
N LEU A 10 15.77 -23.02 37.21
CA LEU A 10 15.18 -23.83 36.13
C LEU A 10 13.68 -23.53 35.95
N ILE A 11 12.95 -23.31 37.04
CA ILE A 11 11.51 -22.96 37.01
C ILE A 11 11.32 -21.54 36.49
N LEU A 12 12.18 -20.58 36.85
CA LEU A 12 12.14 -19.22 36.30
C LEU A 12 12.50 -19.18 34.82
N PHE A 13 13.46 -20.02 34.35
CA PHE A 13 13.81 -20.10 32.93
C PHE A 13 12.74 -20.81 32.08
N LEU A 14 12.07 -21.85 32.61
CA LEU A 14 10.92 -22.48 31.95
C LEU A 14 9.69 -21.57 31.93
N GLY A 15 9.47 -20.77 32.97
CA GLY A 15 8.35 -19.83 33.06
C GLY A 15 8.45 -18.67 32.04
N ILE A 16 9.68 -18.28 31.69
CA ILE A 16 9.92 -17.21 30.68
C ILE A 16 9.72 -17.74 29.25
N PHE A 17 9.92 -19.04 28.99
CA PHE A 17 9.69 -19.62 27.68
C PHE A 17 8.22 -20.01 27.36
N LEU A 18 7.34 -20.07 28.34
CA LEU A 18 5.93 -20.42 28.14
C LEU A 18 4.98 -19.21 27.99
N SER A 19 5.49 -17.96 28.04
CA SER A 19 4.65 -16.77 27.92
C SER A 19 4.74 -16.07 26.55
N GLN A 20 5.37 -16.66 25.54
CA GLN A 20 5.45 -16.11 24.19
C GLN A 20 5.06 -17.13 23.14
N CYS A 21 3.81 -17.51 23.07
CA CYS A 21 3.21 -18.02 21.85
C CYS A 21 1.69 -17.87 21.91
N LYS A 22 1.19 -16.65 21.91
CA LYS A 22 0.01 -16.36 21.12
C LYS A 22 0.54 -15.97 19.74
N ALA A 23 0.89 -16.96 18.95
CA ALA A 23 1.02 -16.79 17.51
C ALA A 23 -0.36 -16.32 17.05
N SER A 24 -0.50 -15.05 16.75
CA SER A 24 -1.62 -14.58 15.96
C SER A 24 -1.58 -15.40 14.67
N ILE A 25 -2.66 -16.07 14.34
CA ILE A 25 -2.79 -16.79 13.07
C ILE A 25 -2.86 -15.73 11.99
N GLN A 26 -1.69 -15.34 11.48
CA GLN A 26 -1.61 -14.42 10.36
C GLN A 26 -2.24 -15.10 9.14
N LEU A 27 -3.18 -14.43 8.47
CA LEU A 27 -3.70 -14.88 7.19
C LEU A 27 -2.53 -15.20 6.26
N GLN A 28 -2.40 -16.47 5.86
CA GLN A 28 -1.37 -16.93 4.94
C GLN A 28 -2.03 -17.44 3.66
N GLY A 29 -1.61 -16.89 2.53
CA GLY A 29 -2.02 -17.31 1.21
C GLY A 29 -0.93 -18.12 0.51
N GLU A 30 -1.26 -18.64 -0.68
CA GLU A 30 -0.30 -19.30 -1.55
C GLU A 30 0.62 -18.27 -2.21
N MET A 31 1.94 -18.54 -2.21
CA MET A 31 2.93 -17.62 -2.71
C MET A 31 3.28 -17.89 -4.18
N HIS A 32 3.23 -16.86 -5.00
CA HIS A 32 3.61 -16.87 -6.41
C HIS A 32 4.68 -15.83 -6.68
N HIS A 33 5.63 -16.14 -7.57
CA HIS A 33 6.76 -15.26 -7.90
C HIS A 33 6.84 -15.00 -9.40
N PRO A 34 5.92 -14.19 -9.98
CA PRO A 34 6.00 -13.85 -11.39
C PRO A 34 7.21 -12.97 -11.68
N LYS A 35 7.80 -13.18 -12.86
CA LYS A 35 8.92 -12.40 -13.35
C LYS A 35 8.45 -11.30 -14.29
N THR A 36 8.97 -10.09 -14.09
CA THR A 36 8.76 -8.97 -15.00
C THR A 36 9.56 -9.13 -16.28
N GLU A 37 9.19 -8.40 -17.34
CA GLU A 37 9.88 -8.43 -18.62
C GLU A 37 11.36 -8.01 -18.51
N ASP A 38 11.66 -7.07 -17.61
CA ASP A 38 13.02 -6.62 -17.29
C ASP A 38 13.71 -7.47 -16.20
N GLY A 39 13.15 -8.65 -15.90
CA GLY A 39 13.79 -9.72 -15.14
C GLY A 39 13.68 -9.65 -13.62
N TRP A 40 12.83 -8.78 -13.04
CA TRP A 40 12.59 -8.76 -11.59
C TRP A 40 11.57 -9.81 -11.17
N ASP A 41 11.81 -10.39 -9.98
CA ASP A 41 10.82 -11.27 -9.36
C ASP A 41 9.90 -10.42 -8.49
N LEU A 42 8.58 -10.56 -8.69
CA LEU A 42 7.57 -9.99 -7.84
C LEU A 42 7.08 -11.03 -6.84
N THR A 43 6.24 -10.63 -5.91
CA THR A 43 5.50 -11.57 -5.08
C THR A 43 4.01 -11.28 -5.17
N LEU A 44 3.24 -12.33 -5.44
CA LEU A 44 1.79 -12.34 -5.32
C LEU A 44 1.40 -13.39 -4.28
N GLU A 45 0.67 -12.98 -3.26
CA GLU A 45 0.12 -13.88 -2.26
C GLU A 45 -1.37 -14.06 -2.53
N HIS A 46 -1.76 -15.28 -2.86
CA HIS A 46 -3.09 -15.65 -3.32
C HIS A 46 -3.99 -16.13 -2.18
N PHE A 47 -5.18 -15.60 -2.11
CA PHE A 47 -6.22 -15.93 -1.17
C PHE A 47 -7.51 -16.25 -1.94
N PRO A 48 -7.83 -17.53 -2.16
CA PRO A 48 -9.06 -17.92 -2.86
C PRO A 48 -10.32 -17.52 -2.07
N PRO A 49 -11.49 -17.44 -2.72
CA PRO A 49 -12.76 -17.26 -2.04
C PRO A 49 -12.95 -18.28 -0.93
N LEU A 50 -13.58 -17.89 0.18
CA LEU A 50 -13.89 -18.84 1.23
C LEU A 50 -14.88 -19.91 0.72
N ALA A 51 -14.73 -21.13 1.23
CA ALA A 51 -15.61 -22.25 0.87
C ALA A 51 -17.10 -21.89 1.09
N GLY A 52 -17.94 -22.26 0.12
CA GLY A 52 -19.37 -21.96 0.17
C GLY A 52 -19.80 -20.64 -0.46
N HIS A 53 -18.85 -19.79 -0.89
CA HIS A 53 -19.15 -18.57 -1.63
C HIS A 53 -18.97 -18.77 -3.14
N ALA A 54 -19.96 -18.31 -3.93
CA ALA A 54 -19.80 -18.29 -5.39
C ALA A 54 -18.69 -17.30 -5.78
N PRO A 55 -17.70 -17.73 -6.59
CA PRO A 55 -16.63 -16.85 -7.03
C PRO A 55 -17.17 -15.65 -7.82
N LYS A 56 -16.64 -14.46 -7.53
CA LYS A 56 -16.95 -13.25 -8.30
C LYS A 56 -16.33 -13.32 -9.69
N LYS A 57 -16.84 -12.48 -10.59
CA LYS A 57 -16.45 -12.48 -12.01
C LYS A 57 -14.95 -12.22 -12.21
N TYR A 58 -14.41 -11.19 -11.53
CA TYR A 58 -13.03 -10.77 -11.68
C TYR A 58 -12.25 -10.94 -10.37
N PRO A 59 -11.01 -11.50 -10.41
CA PRO A 59 -10.11 -11.51 -9.27
C PRO A 59 -9.71 -10.08 -8.90
N VAL A 60 -9.29 -9.89 -7.65
CA VAL A 60 -8.87 -8.60 -7.12
C VAL A 60 -7.37 -8.60 -6.87
N ILE A 61 -6.63 -7.67 -7.49
CA ILE A 61 -5.26 -7.36 -7.12
C ILE A 61 -5.27 -6.21 -6.12
N LEU A 62 -4.66 -6.43 -4.95
CA LEU A 62 -4.44 -5.42 -3.91
C LEU A 62 -2.99 -4.95 -3.96
N CYS A 63 -2.76 -3.64 -4.12
CA CYS A 63 -1.42 -3.05 -4.20
C CYS A 63 -1.19 -2.03 -3.08
N HIS A 64 -0.06 -2.16 -2.41
CA HIS A 64 0.37 -1.34 -1.27
C HIS A 64 0.90 0.04 -1.66
N GLY A 65 1.09 0.92 -0.64
CA GLY A 65 1.68 2.25 -0.78
C GLY A 65 3.22 2.27 -0.85
N LEU A 66 3.79 3.48 -0.97
CA LEU A 66 5.22 3.72 -1.20
C LEU A 66 6.13 2.99 -0.20
N ILE A 67 5.99 3.20 1.09
CA ILE A 67 6.87 2.63 2.12
C ILE A 67 6.43 1.25 2.61
N ALA A 68 5.28 0.76 2.17
CA ALA A 68 4.68 -0.47 2.64
C ALA A 68 5.03 -1.69 1.77
N ASN A 69 4.61 -2.87 2.22
CA ASN A 69 4.57 -4.12 1.48
C ASN A 69 3.18 -4.76 1.65
N ARG A 70 2.94 -5.93 1.04
CA ARG A 70 1.65 -6.62 1.07
C ARG A 70 1.14 -6.95 2.48
N THR A 71 2.04 -7.18 3.47
CA THR A 71 1.62 -7.57 4.83
C THR A 71 0.77 -6.50 5.49
N TYR A 72 0.97 -5.23 5.13
CA TYR A 72 0.19 -4.09 5.55
C TYR A 72 -1.33 -4.26 5.27
N LEU A 73 -1.69 -4.87 4.15
CA LEU A 73 -3.07 -5.03 3.70
C LEU A 73 -3.82 -6.15 4.45
N LYS A 74 -3.11 -6.99 5.19
CA LYS A 74 -3.67 -8.12 5.96
C LYS A 74 -3.30 -8.12 7.44
N ILE A 75 -2.63 -7.08 7.93
CA ILE A 75 -2.05 -7.05 9.28
C ILE A 75 -3.08 -7.03 10.41
N ASN A 76 -4.26 -6.49 10.16
CA ASN A 76 -5.37 -6.54 11.10
C ASN A 76 -6.23 -7.78 10.85
N GLU A 77 -5.96 -8.86 11.56
CA GLU A 77 -6.67 -10.14 11.38
C GLU A 77 -8.19 -10.02 11.58
N LYS A 78 -8.62 -9.15 12.49
CA LYS A 78 -10.04 -8.95 12.80
C LYS A 78 -10.76 -8.15 11.73
N SER A 79 -10.05 -7.31 10.99
CA SER A 79 -10.61 -6.33 10.07
C SER A 79 -9.63 -6.05 8.92
N SER A 80 -9.25 -7.09 8.16
CA SER A 80 -8.44 -6.93 6.97
C SER A 80 -9.29 -6.83 5.72
N ILE A 81 -8.86 -6.01 4.77
CA ILE A 81 -9.51 -5.92 3.46
C ILE A 81 -9.48 -7.27 2.72
N VAL A 82 -8.43 -8.07 2.92
CA VAL A 82 -8.30 -9.43 2.36
C VAL A 82 -9.40 -10.32 2.89
N GLY A 83 -9.52 -10.45 4.22
CA GLY A 83 -10.52 -11.30 4.84
C GLY A 83 -11.95 -10.85 4.53
N ARG A 84 -12.17 -9.53 4.36
CA ARG A 84 -13.46 -9.01 3.93
C ARG A 84 -13.80 -9.44 2.50
N LEU A 85 -12.88 -9.25 1.57
CA LEU A 85 -13.10 -9.63 0.17
C LEU A 85 -13.31 -11.14 0.00
N GLN A 86 -12.53 -11.99 0.70
CA GLN A 86 -12.71 -13.45 0.66
C GLN A 86 -14.11 -13.88 1.13
N LYS A 87 -14.63 -13.27 2.22
CA LYS A 87 -15.98 -13.52 2.74
C LYS A 87 -17.08 -13.14 1.76
N GLU A 88 -16.80 -12.22 0.83
CA GLU A 88 -17.75 -11.81 -0.19
C GLU A 88 -17.55 -12.55 -1.52
N GLY A 89 -16.69 -13.58 -1.55
CA GLY A 89 -16.48 -14.44 -2.71
C GLY A 89 -15.46 -13.94 -3.72
N TYR A 90 -14.63 -12.96 -3.35
CA TYR A 90 -13.54 -12.49 -4.22
C TYR A 90 -12.31 -13.40 -4.13
N ASP A 91 -11.70 -13.63 -5.28
CA ASP A 91 -10.38 -14.22 -5.45
C ASP A 91 -9.34 -13.10 -5.32
N VAL A 92 -8.54 -13.12 -4.24
CA VAL A 92 -7.72 -11.97 -3.82
C VAL A 92 -6.23 -12.25 -3.98
N TRP A 93 -5.51 -11.32 -4.58
CA TRP A 93 -4.08 -11.38 -4.85
C TRP A 93 -3.38 -10.17 -4.28
N LEU A 94 -2.53 -10.37 -3.26
CA LEU A 94 -1.72 -9.30 -2.67
C LEU A 94 -0.41 -9.15 -3.42
N LEU A 95 -0.16 -7.99 -3.99
CA LEU A 95 1.05 -7.71 -4.75
C LEU A 95 2.12 -7.04 -3.88
N ASP A 96 3.33 -7.60 -3.90
CA ASP A 96 4.55 -6.86 -3.61
C ASP A 96 5.23 -6.45 -4.92
N LEU A 97 5.36 -5.15 -5.12
CA LEU A 97 6.17 -4.57 -6.18
C LEU A 97 7.65 -4.89 -5.96
N ARG A 98 8.48 -4.81 -7.00
CA ARG A 98 9.94 -5.04 -6.91
C ARG A 98 10.60 -4.32 -5.73
N GLY A 99 11.66 -4.87 -5.22
CA GLY A 99 12.43 -4.29 -4.12
C GLY A 99 11.78 -4.42 -2.75
N ARG A 100 10.68 -5.16 -2.61
CA ARG A 100 10.12 -5.55 -1.32
C ARG A 100 10.81 -6.84 -0.84
N ARG A 101 10.78 -7.11 0.48
CA ARG A 101 11.55 -8.20 1.11
C ARG A 101 11.48 -9.53 0.35
N ASP A 102 10.28 -9.91 -0.06
CA ASP A 102 10.03 -11.19 -0.74
C ASP A 102 9.94 -11.06 -2.28
N ALA A 103 10.04 -9.84 -2.82
CA ALA A 103 9.91 -9.53 -4.23
C ALA A 103 11.24 -9.05 -4.81
N GLY A 104 12.17 -9.98 -5.03
CA GLY A 104 13.46 -9.70 -5.63
C GLY A 104 14.24 -8.62 -4.88
N TYR A 105 14.50 -8.81 -3.57
CA TYR A 105 15.19 -7.82 -2.74
C TYR A 105 16.55 -7.47 -3.33
N PRO A 106 16.81 -6.22 -3.67
CA PRO A 106 18.02 -5.85 -4.37
C PRO A 106 19.24 -5.79 -3.45
N SER A 107 20.43 -6.03 -4.02
CA SER A 107 21.69 -5.77 -3.34
C SER A 107 21.97 -4.28 -3.22
N LEU A 108 22.66 -3.88 -2.16
CA LEU A 108 23.07 -2.48 -1.94
C LEU A 108 24.12 -2.02 -2.96
N PHE A 109 25.06 -2.91 -3.32
CA PHE A 109 26.26 -2.51 -4.06
C PHE A 109 26.65 -3.42 -5.22
N PHE A 110 26.21 -4.69 -5.23
CA PHE A 110 26.69 -5.69 -6.19
C PHE A 110 25.56 -6.56 -6.73
N GLY A 111 25.66 -6.97 -7.99
CA GLY A 111 24.69 -7.85 -8.64
C GLY A 111 23.85 -7.14 -9.70
N ASP A 112 23.06 -7.93 -10.41
CA ASP A 112 22.25 -7.46 -11.55
C ASP A 112 21.05 -6.63 -11.10
N LYS A 113 20.65 -6.73 -9.83
CA LYS A 113 19.50 -6.03 -9.23
C LYS A 113 19.96 -5.16 -8.08
N THR A 114 19.91 -3.86 -8.29
CA THR A 114 20.23 -2.85 -7.29
C THR A 114 19.02 -1.94 -7.01
N PHE A 115 19.10 -1.10 -5.98
CA PHE A 115 18.06 -0.08 -5.70
C PHE A 115 18.06 1.06 -6.75
N SER A 116 18.05 0.70 -8.04
CA SER A 116 18.11 1.64 -9.17
C SER A 116 16.77 1.87 -9.88
N TYR A 117 15.70 1.24 -9.40
CA TYR A 117 14.35 1.34 -9.96
C TYR A 117 13.60 2.59 -9.46
N SER A 118 12.55 2.93 -10.18
CA SER A 118 11.70 4.07 -9.98
C SER A 118 10.21 3.67 -10.02
N MET A 119 9.30 4.61 -9.85
CA MET A 119 7.86 4.38 -10.01
C MET A 119 7.50 4.06 -11.46
N ASP A 120 8.29 4.53 -12.44
CA ASP A 120 8.09 4.22 -13.85
C ASP A 120 8.21 2.72 -14.13
N ASP A 121 9.16 2.04 -13.44
CA ASP A 121 9.36 0.60 -13.56
C ASP A 121 8.15 -0.19 -13.04
N TYR A 122 7.51 0.29 -11.98
CA TYR A 122 6.26 -0.28 -11.49
C TYR A 122 5.14 -0.15 -12.51
N ILE A 123 4.98 1.04 -13.08
CA ILE A 123 3.95 1.35 -14.08
C ILE A 123 4.15 0.51 -15.34
N GLN A 124 5.38 0.39 -15.80
CA GLN A 124 5.71 -0.26 -17.07
C GLN A 124 5.72 -1.78 -16.95
N TYR A 125 6.37 -2.33 -15.94
CA TYR A 125 6.70 -3.76 -15.87
C TYR A 125 5.94 -4.50 -14.76
N ASP A 126 5.90 -3.97 -13.52
CA ASP A 126 5.38 -4.72 -12.39
C ASP A 126 3.87 -4.93 -12.47
N VAL A 127 3.12 -3.87 -12.81
CA VAL A 127 1.67 -3.95 -12.99
C VAL A 127 1.31 -4.92 -14.11
N ASP A 128 2.05 -4.90 -15.21
CA ASP A 128 1.85 -5.81 -16.35
C ASP A 128 2.07 -7.27 -15.96
N ALA A 129 3.20 -7.56 -15.30
CA ALA A 129 3.54 -8.91 -14.86
C ALA A 129 2.53 -9.47 -13.85
N ALA A 130 2.09 -8.64 -12.89
CA ALA A 130 1.08 -9.03 -11.92
C ALA A 130 -0.25 -9.36 -12.59
N ILE A 131 -0.76 -8.50 -13.48
CA ILE A 131 -2.00 -8.74 -14.22
C ILE A 131 -1.90 -10.01 -15.07
N LYS A 132 -0.83 -10.17 -15.86
CA LYS A 132 -0.61 -11.37 -16.67
C LYS A 132 -0.64 -12.63 -15.84
N HIS A 133 0.05 -12.64 -14.71
CA HIS A 133 0.09 -13.81 -13.83
C HIS A 133 -1.30 -14.17 -13.31
N VAL A 134 -2.04 -13.20 -12.77
CA VAL A 134 -3.38 -13.44 -12.19
C VAL A 134 -4.36 -13.91 -13.26
N LEU A 135 -4.34 -13.33 -14.45
CA LEU A 135 -5.20 -13.75 -15.56
C LEU A 135 -4.89 -15.19 -16.00
N ASN A 136 -3.60 -15.55 -16.10
CA ASN A 136 -3.19 -16.91 -16.45
C ASN A 136 -3.59 -17.93 -15.37
N ALA A 137 -3.42 -17.58 -14.08
CA ALA A 137 -3.75 -18.45 -12.98
C ALA A 137 -5.27 -18.68 -12.82
N THR A 138 -6.09 -17.66 -13.12
CA THR A 138 -7.54 -17.69 -12.91
C THR A 138 -8.36 -18.00 -14.17
N GLY A 139 -7.75 -17.94 -15.35
CA GLY A 139 -8.44 -18.05 -16.64
C GLY A 139 -9.42 -16.92 -16.93
N LYS A 140 -9.29 -15.79 -16.22
CA LYS A 140 -10.12 -14.60 -16.43
C LYS A 140 -9.52 -13.66 -17.47
N ASP A 141 -10.34 -12.78 -18.02
CA ASP A 141 -9.94 -11.78 -19.03
C ASP A 141 -9.57 -10.43 -18.43
N LYS A 142 -10.05 -10.13 -17.22
CA LYS A 142 -9.79 -8.88 -16.50
C LYS A 142 -9.63 -9.10 -14.99
N VAL A 143 -9.06 -8.10 -14.33
CA VAL A 143 -8.91 -8.02 -12.88
C VAL A 143 -9.60 -6.76 -12.34
N ASN A 144 -10.02 -6.79 -11.09
CA ASN A 144 -10.25 -5.59 -10.30
C ASN A 144 -8.93 -5.17 -9.67
N TRP A 145 -8.68 -3.86 -9.58
CA TRP A 145 -7.49 -3.34 -8.92
C TRP A 145 -7.90 -2.43 -7.77
N ILE A 146 -7.38 -2.73 -6.58
CA ILE A 146 -7.51 -1.85 -5.41
C ILE A 146 -6.10 -1.40 -5.02
N GLY A 147 -5.82 -0.11 -5.17
CA GLY A 147 -4.52 0.47 -4.85
C GLY A 147 -4.60 1.45 -3.68
N HIS A 148 -3.74 1.27 -2.68
CA HIS A 148 -3.57 2.25 -1.62
C HIS A 148 -2.39 3.17 -1.94
N SER A 149 -2.60 4.50 -1.88
CA SER A 149 -1.52 5.47 -2.08
C SER A 149 -0.80 5.27 -3.42
N MET A 150 0.51 5.01 -3.43
CA MET A 150 1.28 4.68 -4.64
C MET A 150 0.67 3.52 -5.42
N GLY A 151 0.05 2.54 -4.76
CA GLY A 151 -0.63 1.43 -5.43
C GLY A 151 -1.78 1.85 -6.36
N GLY A 152 -2.37 3.03 -6.15
CA GLY A 152 -3.31 3.64 -7.08
C GLY A 152 -2.61 4.55 -8.10
N ILE A 153 -1.53 5.24 -7.71
CA ILE A 153 -0.74 6.09 -8.62
C ILE A 153 -0.20 5.25 -9.80
N VAL A 154 0.28 4.04 -9.56
CA VAL A 154 0.79 3.19 -10.64
C VAL A 154 -0.30 2.83 -11.67
N VAL A 155 -1.57 2.75 -11.26
CA VAL A 155 -2.70 2.55 -12.16
C VAL A 155 -3.03 3.81 -12.94
N TYR A 156 -2.90 5.00 -12.35
CA TYR A 156 -3.04 6.26 -13.10
C TYR A 156 -2.07 6.27 -14.29
N GLY A 157 -0.81 5.91 -14.07
CA GLY A 157 0.19 5.79 -15.15
C GLY A 157 -0.14 4.65 -16.11
N ARG A 158 -0.41 3.45 -15.60
CA ARG A 158 -0.62 2.26 -16.41
C ARG A 158 -1.85 2.36 -17.32
N VAL A 159 -3.00 2.79 -16.79
CA VAL A 159 -4.24 2.94 -17.56
C VAL A 159 -4.23 4.25 -18.35
N GLY A 160 -3.91 5.37 -17.70
CA GLY A 160 -4.04 6.69 -18.31
C GLY A 160 -2.96 6.99 -19.35
N SER A 161 -1.73 6.50 -19.18
CA SER A 161 -0.64 6.81 -20.09
C SER A 161 -0.22 5.64 -20.98
N LEU A 162 -0.32 4.39 -20.50
CA LEU A 162 0.07 3.21 -21.26
C LEU A 162 -1.12 2.42 -21.86
N GLY A 163 -2.35 2.83 -21.56
CA GLY A 163 -3.55 2.30 -22.17
C GLY A 163 -3.93 0.87 -21.77
N GLU A 164 -3.67 0.48 -20.53
CA GLU A 164 -4.04 -0.84 -19.99
C GLU A 164 -5.56 -1.08 -20.06
N LYS A 165 -5.98 -2.24 -20.60
CA LYS A 165 -7.39 -2.58 -20.83
C LYS A 165 -7.87 -3.78 -19.99
N ARG A 166 -6.97 -4.49 -19.31
CA ARG A 166 -7.28 -5.70 -18.53
C ARG A 166 -7.74 -5.38 -17.11
N ILE A 167 -7.81 -4.11 -16.70
CA ILE A 167 -8.43 -3.70 -15.45
C ILE A 167 -9.91 -3.43 -15.71
N ALA A 168 -10.78 -4.19 -15.04
CA ALA A 168 -12.22 -4.05 -15.15
C ALA A 168 -12.76 -2.89 -14.30
N ASN A 169 -12.33 -2.85 -13.03
CA ASN A 169 -12.74 -1.85 -12.05
C ASN A 169 -11.52 -1.39 -11.24
N PHE A 170 -11.47 -0.11 -10.93
CA PHE A 170 -10.37 0.49 -10.19
C PHE A 170 -10.86 1.16 -8.89
N VAL A 171 -10.21 0.86 -7.77
CA VAL A 171 -10.42 1.53 -6.49
C VAL A 171 -9.12 2.20 -6.05
N ALA A 172 -9.14 3.52 -5.93
CA ALA A 172 -8.01 4.35 -5.49
C ALA A 172 -8.25 4.81 -4.05
N ILE A 173 -7.51 4.24 -3.09
CA ILE A 173 -7.63 4.57 -1.67
C ILE A 173 -6.47 5.50 -1.28
N GLY A 174 -6.74 6.74 -0.89
CA GLY A 174 -5.73 7.71 -0.49
C GLY A 174 -4.63 7.93 -1.55
N SER A 175 -4.95 7.76 -2.83
CA SER A 175 -3.99 7.83 -3.95
C SER A 175 -3.99 9.23 -4.55
N PRO A 176 -2.99 10.07 -4.25
CA PRO A 176 -2.96 11.43 -4.78
C PRO A 176 -2.73 11.44 -6.29
N ALA A 177 -3.38 12.37 -6.97
CA ALA A 177 -3.19 12.66 -8.40
C ALA A 177 -2.43 13.97 -8.62
N ILE A 178 -2.53 14.88 -7.65
CA ILE A 178 -1.79 16.14 -7.56
C ILE A 178 -1.42 16.41 -6.10
N MET A 179 -0.40 17.25 -5.88
CA MET A 179 -0.03 17.73 -4.54
C MET A 179 0.21 19.25 -4.53
N ASP A 180 -0.78 20.02 -4.98
CA ASP A 180 -0.72 21.47 -5.00
C ASP A 180 -1.97 22.08 -4.31
N PRO A 181 -1.82 22.77 -3.17
CA PRO A 181 -0.59 22.90 -2.38
C PRO A 181 -0.28 21.62 -1.58
N PRO A 182 1.00 21.26 -1.42
CA PRO A 182 1.40 20.18 -0.54
C PRO A 182 1.16 20.53 0.94
N SER A 183 0.92 19.53 1.79
CA SER A 183 0.79 19.77 3.23
C SER A 183 2.09 20.29 3.85
N GLU A 184 2.02 21.12 4.91
CA GLU A 184 3.19 21.64 5.59
C GLU A 184 4.13 20.53 6.11
N ALA A 185 3.57 19.41 6.54
CA ALA A 185 4.35 18.25 6.97
C ALA A 185 5.12 17.63 5.78
N LEU A 186 4.52 17.59 4.59
CA LEU A 186 5.15 17.11 3.36
C LEU A 186 6.25 18.07 2.88
N LYS A 187 6.02 19.38 2.92
CA LYS A 187 7.06 20.39 2.62
C LYS A 187 8.30 20.24 3.50
N ARG A 188 8.10 20.02 4.81
CA ARG A 188 9.20 19.75 5.74
C ARG A 188 9.94 18.47 5.39
N TRP A 189 9.23 17.42 5.03
CA TRP A 189 9.83 16.15 4.62
C TRP A 189 10.67 16.33 3.34
N THR A 190 10.12 16.98 2.32
CA THR A 190 10.84 17.21 1.04
C THR A 190 12.08 18.08 1.21
N SER A 191 12.05 19.03 2.13
CA SER A 191 13.22 19.88 2.43
C SER A 191 14.42 19.11 3.01
N LEU A 192 14.21 17.92 3.56
CA LEU A 192 15.27 17.06 4.13
C LEU A 192 15.78 16.00 3.15
N THR A 193 15.18 15.89 1.98
CA THR A 193 15.56 14.84 1.00
C THR A 193 16.98 14.99 0.43
N TRP A 194 17.62 16.17 0.57
CA TRP A 194 19.04 16.36 0.21
C TRP A 194 19.97 15.41 0.98
N LEU A 195 19.60 15.03 2.22
CA LEU A 195 20.34 14.05 3.01
C LEU A 195 20.37 12.67 2.34
N MET A 196 19.38 12.37 1.51
CA MET A 196 19.32 11.11 0.76
C MET A 196 20.37 11.03 -0.36
N ASN A 197 21.00 12.15 -0.72
CA ASN A 197 22.11 12.15 -1.69
C ASN A 197 23.35 11.39 -1.19
N LEU A 198 23.45 11.19 0.11
CA LEU A 198 24.56 10.48 0.74
C LEU A 198 24.43 8.95 0.66
N TRP A 199 23.24 8.40 0.29
CA TRP A 199 22.96 6.98 0.32
C TRP A 199 22.22 6.52 -0.94
N PRO A 200 22.55 5.35 -1.52
CA PRO A 200 21.84 4.80 -2.67
C PRO A 200 20.44 4.29 -2.30
N VAL A 201 20.20 4.03 -1.01
CA VAL A 201 18.99 3.45 -0.44
C VAL A 201 18.51 4.29 0.73
N VAL A 202 17.21 4.46 0.84
CA VAL A 202 16.57 5.10 2.00
C VAL A 202 16.18 4.01 3.00
N PRO A 203 16.88 3.87 4.15
CA PRO A 203 16.68 2.78 5.10
C PRO A 203 15.46 3.02 5.99
N THR A 204 14.28 3.11 5.38
CA THR A 204 13.03 3.45 6.07
C THR A 204 12.67 2.47 7.18
N GLU A 205 13.00 1.17 7.04
CA GLU A 205 12.76 0.16 8.08
C GLU A 205 13.62 0.39 9.33
N THR A 206 14.92 0.71 9.14
CA THR A 206 15.83 1.01 10.25
C THR A 206 15.37 2.25 11.01
N TRP A 207 14.95 3.26 10.26
CA TRP A 207 14.43 4.49 10.85
C TRP A 207 13.11 4.25 11.60
N ALA A 208 12.22 3.41 11.08
CA ALA A 208 10.99 3.02 11.77
C ALA A 208 11.26 2.26 13.07
N GLY A 209 12.32 1.44 13.11
CA GLY A 209 12.71 0.65 14.29
C GLY A 209 13.41 1.48 15.37
N ILE A 210 14.37 2.33 15.03
CA ILE A 210 15.22 3.07 15.99
C ILE A 210 14.43 4.07 16.83
N GLN A 211 13.42 4.71 16.28
CA GLN A 211 12.69 5.81 16.96
C GLN A 211 11.28 5.44 17.39
N GLY A 212 11.01 4.14 17.61
CA GLY A 212 9.64 3.74 17.93
C GLY A 212 8.62 4.17 16.86
N GLY A 213 9.12 4.33 15.60
CA GLY A 213 8.31 4.59 14.43
C GLY A 213 8.47 5.93 13.74
N THR A 214 9.49 6.73 14.02
CA THR A 214 9.68 8.00 13.28
C THR A 214 10.80 7.97 12.27
N GLY A 215 11.82 7.19 12.52
CA GLY A 215 12.86 6.75 11.63
C GLY A 215 13.58 7.77 10.75
N ILE A 216 13.20 9.02 10.72
CA ILE A 216 13.94 10.05 9.99
C ILE A 216 14.65 10.93 11.01
N PRO A 217 16.00 10.90 11.06
CA PRO A 217 16.75 11.83 11.88
C PRO A 217 16.29 13.27 11.55
N PHE A 218 16.12 14.09 12.60
CA PHE A 218 15.77 15.51 12.50
C PHE A 218 14.32 15.87 12.15
N LEU A 219 13.42 14.91 11.84
CA LEU A 219 11.99 15.23 11.78
C LEU A 219 11.36 15.10 13.16
N PRO A 220 10.57 16.08 13.61
CA PRO A 220 9.77 15.95 14.81
C PRO A 220 8.83 14.75 14.66
N GLN A 221 8.88 13.81 15.58
CA GLN A 221 8.07 12.57 15.58
C GLN A 221 6.60 12.84 15.26
N LYS A 222 6.02 13.85 15.88
CA LYS A 222 4.63 14.23 15.71
C LYS A 222 4.30 14.58 14.26
N SER A 223 5.17 15.31 13.56
CA SER A 223 4.93 15.72 12.15
C SER A 223 4.98 14.55 11.19
N PHE A 224 5.84 13.56 11.43
CA PHE A 224 5.91 12.35 10.62
C PHE A 224 4.70 11.44 10.86
N GLU A 225 4.35 11.20 12.14
CA GLU A 225 3.18 10.40 12.49
C GLU A 225 1.91 10.98 11.85
N GLU A 226 1.73 12.29 11.90
CA GLU A 226 0.58 12.96 11.31
C GLU A 226 0.48 12.86 9.78
N LEU A 227 1.59 12.63 9.06
CA LEU A 227 1.56 12.38 7.61
C LEU A 227 0.94 11.03 7.29
N PHE A 228 1.27 10.01 8.07
CA PHE A 228 0.95 8.63 7.73
C PHE A 228 -0.31 8.11 8.41
N TRP A 229 -0.63 8.54 9.64
CA TRP A 229 -1.77 7.97 10.36
C TRP A 229 -2.39 8.93 11.39
N HIS A 230 -3.65 8.69 11.65
CA HIS A 230 -4.32 9.26 12.81
C HIS A 230 -4.31 8.20 13.92
N LYS A 231 -3.36 8.33 14.85
CA LYS A 231 -3.05 7.31 15.87
C LYS A 231 -4.25 6.86 16.70
N ALA A 232 -5.22 7.74 16.95
CA ALA A 232 -6.43 7.40 17.70
C ALA A 232 -7.30 6.36 16.98
N ASN A 233 -7.22 6.29 15.64
CA ASN A 233 -8.00 5.38 14.79
C ASN A 233 -7.39 3.99 14.65
N ILE A 234 -6.17 3.75 15.13
CA ILE A 234 -5.45 2.49 14.96
C ILE A 234 -5.18 1.85 16.32
N ASP A 235 -5.36 0.54 16.43
CA ASP A 235 -4.96 -0.21 17.62
C ASP A 235 -3.43 -0.21 17.75
N SER A 236 -2.91 -0.03 18.97
CA SER A 236 -1.48 0.07 19.21
C SER A 236 -0.69 -1.18 18.76
N SER A 237 -1.28 -2.37 18.92
CA SER A 237 -0.69 -3.62 18.43
C SER A 237 -0.61 -3.67 16.89
N VAL A 238 -1.68 -3.24 16.20
CA VAL A 238 -1.72 -3.16 14.74
C VAL A 238 -0.68 -2.15 14.25
N LEU A 239 -0.63 -0.96 14.87
CA LEU A 239 0.36 0.06 14.49
C LEU A 239 1.80 -0.42 14.73
N SER A 240 2.06 -1.14 15.82
CA SER A 240 3.36 -1.78 16.09
C SER A 240 3.70 -2.78 15.00
N GLY A 241 2.76 -3.65 14.62
CA GLY A 241 2.92 -4.60 13.51
C GLY A 241 3.25 -3.90 12.18
N VAL A 242 2.51 -2.84 11.81
CA VAL A 242 2.81 -2.05 10.60
C VAL A 242 4.26 -1.56 10.60
N LYS A 243 4.71 -1.00 11.72
CA LYS A 243 6.08 -0.47 11.85
C LYS A 243 7.15 -1.53 11.74
N THR A 244 6.91 -2.75 12.22
CA THR A 244 7.91 -3.81 12.30
C THR A 244 7.93 -4.75 11.10
N THR A 245 6.80 -4.97 10.43
CA THR A 245 6.69 -5.99 9.37
C THR A 245 6.36 -5.43 7.99
N SER A 246 5.76 -4.23 7.94
CA SER A 246 5.20 -3.71 6.70
C SER A 246 6.03 -2.62 6.03
N ILE A 247 7.08 -2.11 6.69
CA ILE A 247 7.95 -1.07 6.14
C ILE A 247 9.22 -1.72 5.57
N ASN A 248 9.61 -1.30 4.36
CA ASN A 248 10.82 -1.78 3.67
C ASN A 248 11.70 -0.60 3.22
N PRO A 249 13.01 -0.80 2.99
CA PRO A 249 13.88 0.19 2.36
C PRO A 249 13.39 0.60 0.98
N ARG A 250 13.76 1.79 0.53
CA ARG A 250 13.30 2.36 -0.74
C ARG A 250 14.46 2.72 -1.65
N ALA A 251 14.24 2.54 -2.95
CA ALA A 251 15.13 3.09 -3.94
C ALA A 251 15.09 4.62 -3.89
N LYS A 252 16.26 5.25 -4.03
CA LYS A 252 16.37 6.71 -4.05
C LYS A 252 15.47 7.34 -5.13
N LYS A 253 15.41 6.71 -6.31
CA LYS A 253 14.63 7.22 -7.45
C LYS A 253 13.12 7.27 -7.16
N GLU A 254 12.56 6.28 -6.42
CA GLU A 254 11.16 6.31 -5.97
C GLU A 254 10.88 7.56 -5.13
N ILE A 255 11.77 7.82 -4.17
CA ILE A 255 11.64 8.97 -3.26
C ILE A 255 11.79 10.29 -4.00
N LEU A 256 12.70 10.36 -4.98
CA LEU A 256 12.89 11.57 -5.80
C LEU A 256 11.66 11.84 -6.69
N GLN A 257 11.00 10.81 -7.25
CA GLN A 257 9.75 11.02 -7.98
C GLN A 257 8.61 11.48 -7.07
N PHE A 258 8.54 10.94 -5.84
CA PHE A 258 7.55 11.41 -4.87
C PHE A 258 7.83 12.83 -4.38
N LYS A 259 9.11 13.20 -4.23
CA LYS A 259 9.53 14.58 -3.98
C LYS A 259 9.11 15.49 -5.13
N ASP A 260 9.36 15.07 -6.37
CA ASP A 260 8.96 15.83 -7.57
C ASP A 260 7.44 16.08 -7.60
N LEU A 261 6.61 15.06 -7.28
CA LEU A 261 5.17 15.23 -7.13
C LEU A 261 4.82 16.31 -6.09
N ALA A 262 5.52 16.32 -4.95
CA ALA A 262 5.25 17.29 -3.89
C ALA A 262 5.73 18.72 -4.25
N GLU A 263 6.74 18.88 -5.11
CA GLU A 263 7.30 20.17 -5.52
C GLU A 263 6.66 20.74 -6.80
N SER A 264 6.35 19.86 -7.76
CA SER A 264 5.73 20.25 -9.03
C SER A 264 4.20 20.27 -9.00
N GLY A 265 3.62 19.54 -8.02
CA GLY A 265 2.18 19.30 -7.97
C GLY A 265 1.70 18.19 -8.88
N GLU A 266 2.55 17.59 -9.74
CA GLU A 266 2.18 16.62 -10.76
C GLU A 266 2.93 15.30 -10.63
N ILE A 267 2.27 14.19 -10.95
CA ILE A 267 2.91 12.88 -11.10
C ILE A 267 3.56 12.85 -12.49
N ARG A 268 4.89 12.75 -12.52
CA ARG A 268 5.68 12.71 -13.76
C ARG A 268 6.63 11.52 -13.79
N SER A 269 7.02 11.09 -14.98
CA SER A 269 8.13 10.15 -15.14
C SER A 269 9.42 10.74 -14.57
N LEU A 270 10.37 9.88 -14.20
CA LEU A 270 11.64 10.30 -13.59
C LEU A 270 12.43 11.25 -14.52
N ASP A 271 12.35 11.06 -15.83
CA ASP A 271 12.93 11.93 -16.85
C ASP A 271 12.05 13.14 -17.24
N GLN A 272 10.92 13.30 -16.56
CA GLN A 272 9.93 14.38 -16.72
C GLN A 272 9.27 14.49 -18.10
N LYS A 273 9.44 13.50 -18.98
CA LYS A 273 8.85 13.54 -20.34
C LYS A 273 7.38 13.13 -20.38
N ILE A 274 6.93 12.32 -19.42
CA ILE A 274 5.54 11.85 -19.33
C ILE A 274 4.90 12.45 -18.08
N SER A 275 3.79 13.17 -18.26
CA SER A 275 2.91 13.56 -17.15
C SER A 275 1.83 12.50 -16.98
N TYR A 276 1.94 11.70 -15.93
CA TYR A 276 0.90 10.73 -15.55
C TYR A 276 -0.36 11.44 -15.05
N THR A 277 -0.23 12.64 -14.47
CA THR A 277 -1.38 13.48 -14.12
C THR A 277 -2.19 13.87 -15.36
N ASN A 278 -1.52 14.26 -16.45
CA ASN A 278 -2.21 14.55 -17.71
C ASN A 278 -2.82 13.31 -18.36
N GLY A 279 -2.29 12.12 -18.06
CA GLY A 279 -2.83 10.83 -18.50
C GLY A 279 -4.19 10.51 -17.90
N LEU A 280 -4.57 11.07 -16.77
CA LEU A 280 -5.83 10.80 -16.07
C LEU A 280 -7.05 10.92 -16.97
N LYS A 281 -7.09 11.91 -17.86
CA LYS A 281 -8.18 12.12 -18.83
C LYS A 281 -8.46 10.93 -19.74
N ASN A 282 -7.52 10.00 -19.88
CA ASN A 282 -7.68 8.80 -20.70
C ASN A 282 -8.31 7.62 -19.92
N ILE A 283 -8.47 7.75 -18.60
CA ILE A 283 -9.06 6.70 -17.76
C ILE A 283 -10.57 6.69 -17.96
N LYS A 284 -11.08 5.61 -18.56
CA LYS A 284 -12.51 5.41 -18.86
C LYS A 284 -13.13 4.23 -18.09
N ILE A 285 -12.32 3.46 -17.36
CA ILE A 285 -12.80 2.32 -16.58
C ILE A 285 -13.59 2.79 -15.35
N PRO A 286 -14.56 2.01 -14.85
CA PRO A 286 -15.24 2.29 -13.61
C PRO A 286 -14.25 2.53 -12.47
N THR A 287 -14.38 3.65 -11.77
CA THR A 287 -13.40 4.08 -10.77
C THR A 287 -14.06 4.60 -9.49
N LEU A 288 -13.62 4.04 -8.34
CA LEU A 288 -13.98 4.51 -7.01
C LEU A 288 -12.78 5.20 -6.35
N PHE A 289 -12.96 6.43 -5.93
CA PHE A 289 -12.00 7.18 -5.13
C PHE A 289 -12.41 7.18 -3.66
N VAL A 290 -11.48 6.86 -2.76
CA VAL A 290 -11.68 6.82 -1.31
C VAL A 290 -10.66 7.71 -0.65
N ALA A 291 -11.11 8.81 -0.06
CA ALA A 291 -10.26 9.80 0.62
C ALA A 291 -10.50 9.81 2.12
N GLY A 292 -9.47 10.08 2.89
CA GLY A 292 -9.55 10.37 4.32
C GLY A 292 -9.61 11.88 4.58
N ARG A 293 -10.47 12.34 5.49
CA ARG A 293 -10.59 13.77 5.85
C ARG A 293 -9.29 14.34 6.42
N ARG A 294 -8.54 13.52 7.17
CA ARG A 294 -7.26 13.89 7.79
C ARG A 294 -6.04 13.39 7.03
N ASP A 295 -6.24 12.80 5.86
CA ASP A 295 -5.13 12.36 5.02
C ASP A 295 -4.30 13.56 4.55
N LYS A 296 -3.02 13.58 4.88
CA LYS A 296 -2.07 14.64 4.52
C LYS A 296 -1.15 14.28 3.35
N LEU A 297 -1.29 13.04 2.83
CA LEU A 297 -0.60 12.55 1.64
C LEU A 297 -1.57 12.41 0.46
N GLY A 298 -2.61 11.59 0.59
CA GLY A 298 -3.70 11.47 -0.34
C GLY A 298 -4.84 12.42 -0.01
N MET A 299 -4.56 13.72 0.01
CA MET A 299 -5.50 14.75 0.43
C MET A 299 -6.79 14.72 -0.41
N SER A 300 -7.94 14.95 0.23
CA SER A 300 -9.25 14.81 -0.41
C SER A 300 -9.43 15.68 -1.66
N TYR A 301 -8.80 16.86 -1.73
CA TYR A 301 -8.83 17.70 -2.93
C TYR A 301 -8.07 17.05 -4.11
N SER A 302 -7.01 16.29 -3.82
CA SER A 302 -6.23 15.59 -4.84
C SER A 302 -7.03 14.44 -5.48
N LEU A 303 -7.76 13.67 -4.65
CA LEU A 303 -8.66 12.63 -5.17
C LEU A 303 -9.89 13.24 -5.88
N ARG A 304 -10.36 14.39 -5.42
CA ARG A 304 -11.40 15.18 -6.12
C ARG A 304 -10.92 15.59 -7.51
N TYR A 305 -9.69 16.11 -7.62
CA TYR A 305 -9.09 16.44 -8.91
C TYR A 305 -9.06 15.23 -9.85
N ALA A 306 -8.61 14.07 -9.36
CA ALA A 306 -8.64 12.84 -10.16
C ALA A 306 -10.05 12.46 -10.59
N TYR A 307 -11.02 12.49 -9.67
CA TYR A 307 -12.42 12.23 -9.95
C TYR A 307 -12.96 13.16 -11.04
N ASP A 308 -12.68 14.45 -10.97
CA ASP A 308 -13.17 15.45 -11.94
C ASP A 308 -12.48 15.28 -13.31
N THR A 309 -11.21 14.86 -13.32
CA THR A 309 -10.37 14.79 -14.54
C THR A 309 -10.58 13.52 -15.36
N ILE A 310 -10.83 12.35 -14.75
CA ILE A 310 -11.00 11.10 -15.50
C ILE A 310 -12.26 11.15 -16.37
N SER A 311 -12.18 10.48 -17.54
CA SER A 311 -13.28 10.40 -18.51
C SER A 311 -14.22 9.21 -18.29
N SER A 312 -14.11 8.52 -17.15
CA SER A 312 -15.05 7.46 -16.79
C SER A 312 -16.44 8.04 -16.55
N GLU A 313 -17.46 7.45 -17.18
CA GLU A 313 -18.88 7.76 -16.91
C GLU A 313 -19.34 7.12 -15.59
N ASP A 314 -18.72 6.01 -15.20
CA ASP A 314 -18.99 5.30 -13.95
C ASP A 314 -17.89 5.60 -12.93
N LYS A 315 -18.04 6.72 -12.23
CA LYS A 315 -17.08 7.15 -11.21
C LYS A 315 -17.76 7.60 -9.93
N SER A 316 -17.13 7.30 -8.80
CA SER A 316 -17.62 7.66 -7.47
C SER A 316 -16.48 8.18 -6.60
N LEU A 317 -16.80 9.07 -5.69
CA LEU A 317 -15.86 9.56 -4.67
C LEU A 317 -16.58 9.63 -3.34
N PHE A 318 -15.98 9.03 -2.28
CA PHE A 318 -16.39 9.31 -0.92
C PHE A 318 -15.23 9.75 -0.04
N ILE A 319 -15.54 10.58 0.95
CA ILE A 319 -14.55 11.07 1.92
C ILE A 319 -14.93 10.51 3.28
N ALA A 320 -14.04 9.67 3.82
CA ALA A 320 -14.21 9.07 5.14
C ALA A 320 -14.00 10.11 6.23
N SER A 321 -15.09 10.53 6.87
CA SER A 321 -15.13 11.55 7.90
C SER A 321 -16.35 11.43 8.79
N ARG A 322 -16.28 11.97 9.99
CA ARG A 322 -17.43 12.06 10.92
C ARG A 322 -18.57 12.87 10.32
N SER A 323 -18.26 13.93 9.55
CA SER A 323 -19.27 14.74 8.89
C SER A 323 -20.06 13.98 7.81
N ASN A 324 -19.53 12.86 7.32
CA ASN A 324 -20.15 11.96 6.35
C ASN A 324 -20.63 10.65 7.00
N ASN A 325 -20.95 10.68 8.30
CA ASN A 325 -21.47 9.55 9.09
C ASN A 325 -20.52 8.34 9.23
N HIS A 326 -19.20 8.53 9.07
CA HIS A 326 -18.22 7.52 9.43
C HIS A 326 -17.82 7.64 10.91
N SER A 327 -17.21 6.60 11.46
CA SER A 327 -16.82 6.54 12.88
C SER A 327 -15.82 7.61 13.27
N ASP A 328 -14.96 8.00 12.30
CA ASP A 328 -13.89 8.97 12.56
C ASP A 328 -13.50 9.75 11.30
N ASP A 329 -12.63 10.75 11.49
CA ASP A 329 -11.92 11.42 10.41
C ASP A 329 -10.66 10.62 10.11
N TYR A 330 -10.59 9.97 8.96
CA TYR A 330 -9.50 9.05 8.59
C TYR A 330 -8.27 9.81 8.08
N GLY A 331 -7.07 9.37 8.52
CA GLY A 331 -5.77 9.70 7.93
C GLY A 331 -5.37 8.70 6.86
N HIS A 332 -4.10 8.75 6.41
CA HIS A 332 -3.63 7.97 5.26
C HIS A 332 -3.66 6.44 5.49
N THR A 333 -2.97 5.98 6.52
CA THR A 333 -2.80 4.54 6.79
C THR A 333 -4.05 3.92 7.42
N ASP A 334 -4.76 4.69 8.23
CA ASP A 334 -5.96 4.20 8.91
C ASP A 334 -7.16 3.98 7.97
N LEU A 335 -7.11 4.45 6.72
CA LEU A 335 -8.03 3.98 5.67
C LEU A 335 -7.95 2.46 5.43
N ILE A 336 -6.80 1.84 5.75
CA ILE A 336 -6.57 0.38 5.60
C ILE A 336 -6.57 -0.35 6.93
N VAL A 337 -5.86 0.19 7.95
CA VAL A 337 -5.64 -0.52 9.22
C VAL A 337 -6.42 0.06 10.40
N GLY A 338 -7.34 0.98 10.13
CA GLY A 338 -8.16 1.62 11.14
C GLY A 338 -9.10 0.65 11.85
N LYS A 339 -9.39 0.91 13.13
CA LYS A 339 -10.28 0.11 13.99
C LYS A 339 -11.64 -0.17 13.35
N ASN A 340 -12.18 0.81 12.64
CA ASN A 340 -13.50 0.74 11.99
C ASN A 340 -13.42 0.70 10.46
N ALA A 341 -12.24 0.41 9.88
CA ALA A 341 -12.05 0.41 8.43
C ALA A 341 -12.94 -0.63 7.71
N ASP A 342 -13.22 -1.77 8.34
CA ASP A 342 -14.12 -2.78 7.77
C ASP A 342 -15.52 -2.20 7.47
N ARG A 343 -16.10 -1.50 8.44
CA ARG A 343 -17.43 -0.89 8.29
C ARG A 343 -17.39 0.34 7.39
N ASP A 344 -16.46 1.25 7.64
CA ASP A 344 -16.48 2.59 7.07
C ASP A 344 -15.82 2.68 5.69
N ILE A 345 -14.90 1.75 5.39
CA ILE A 345 -14.11 1.77 4.15
C ILE A 345 -14.37 0.53 3.29
N PHE A 346 -14.20 -0.69 3.86
CA PHE A 346 -14.25 -1.92 3.07
C PHE A 346 -15.67 -2.28 2.67
N THR A 347 -16.67 -2.05 3.53
CA THR A 347 -18.08 -2.29 3.19
C THR A 347 -18.54 -1.45 2.00
N PRO A 348 -18.31 -0.12 1.92
CA PRO A 348 -18.58 0.66 0.73
C PRO A 348 -17.83 0.20 -0.52
N ILE A 349 -16.55 -0.19 -0.39
CA ILE A 349 -15.76 -0.70 -1.52
C ILE A 349 -16.36 -1.98 -2.07
N VAL A 350 -16.67 -2.96 -1.20
CA VAL A 350 -17.29 -4.22 -1.61
C VAL A 350 -18.65 -3.96 -2.27
N SER A 351 -19.50 -3.15 -1.65
CA SER A 351 -20.81 -2.80 -2.22
C SER A 351 -20.72 -2.13 -3.59
N TRP A 352 -19.65 -1.35 -3.82
CA TRP A 352 -19.40 -0.71 -5.11
C TRP A 352 -18.90 -1.72 -6.14
N LEU A 353 -18.01 -2.64 -5.76
CA LEU A 353 -17.51 -3.70 -6.63
C LEU A 353 -18.61 -4.72 -6.99
N ASP A 354 -19.47 -5.10 -6.04
CA ASP A 354 -20.55 -6.09 -6.25
C ASP A 354 -21.52 -5.69 -7.34
N LYS A 355 -21.74 -4.40 -7.52
CA LYS A 355 -22.59 -3.88 -8.61
C LYS A 355 -21.98 -4.06 -10.00
N ARG A 356 -20.70 -4.46 -10.10
CA ARG A 356 -19.88 -4.52 -11.33
C ARG A 356 -19.25 -5.89 -11.58
N ASN A 357 -19.53 -6.86 -10.73
CA ASN A 357 -19.00 -8.23 -10.80
C ASN A 357 -20.08 -9.29 -11.03
#